data_f4120f0963b5232f99242c3259a37d96
#
_entry.id   f4120f0963b5232f99242c3259a37d96
#
_cell.length_a   1.000
_cell.length_b   1.000
_cell.length_c   1.000
_cell.angle_alpha   90.00
_cell.angle_beta   90.00
_cell.angle_gamma   90.00
#
_symmetry.space_group_name_H-M   'P 1'
#
loop_
_entity.id
_entity.type
_entity.pdbx_description
1 polymer ?
#
loop_
_entity_poly.entity_id
_entity_poly.type
_entity_poly.pdbx_seq_one_letter_code
_entity_poly.pdbx_strand_id
1 'polypeptide(L)'
;MTNKEEFLHIYNEYVKRQGSQEFLDWLLKTDFFTAPASTKYHGACEGGLLLHSLNVYKTLRERYFEEGKDSEESFAICALLHDLCKAQFYKVSTRNVKNDVTGQWEKVPYYTVEDAFPYGHGEKSVFLIERFMRLKTSEAMAIRWHMGGFDDAVRGGSFAVSDAYNRYPLAVKLHASDLIATYLMEQGTSNVENGHPKTK
;
A
#
# COMPACT_ATOMS: atom_id res chain seq x y z
N MET A 1 9.78 -13.77 -13.54
CA MET A 1 9.95 -13.27 -12.16
C MET A 1 8.56 -13.05 -11.58
N THR A 2 8.26 -13.61 -10.42
CA THR A 2 7.00 -13.38 -9.71
C THR A 2 7.03 -12.00 -9.05
N ASN A 3 5.87 -11.44 -8.67
CA ASN A 3 5.80 -10.15 -7.96
C ASN A 3 6.63 -10.17 -6.66
N LYS A 4 6.65 -11.30 -5.94
CA LYS A 4 7.45 -11.44 -4.71
C LYS A 4 8.96 -11.42 -5.01
N GLU A 5 9.40 -12.09 -6.05
CA GLU A 5 10.80 -12.05 -6.47
C GLU A 5 11.21 -10.65 -6.92
N GLU A 6 10.33 -9.93 -7.62
CA GLU A 6 10.57 -8.55 -8.04
C GLU A 6 10.69 -7.61 -6.84
N PHE A 7 9.77 -7.70 -5.87
CA PHE A 7 9.84 -6.93 -4.61
C PHE A 7 11.15 -7.20 -3.87
N LEU A 8 11.51 -8.48 -3.70
CA LEU A 8 12.74 -8.86 -2.99
C LEU A 8 14.00 -8.40 -3.74
N HIS A 9 13.97 -8.44 -5.06
CA HIS A 9 15.07 -7.91 -5.86
C HIS A 9 15.24 -6.40 -5.65
N ILE A 10 14.19 -5.60 -5.81
CA ILE A 10 14.23 -4.15 -5.59
C ILE A 10 14.63 -3.83 -4.16
N TYR A 11 14.02 -4.49 -3.18
CA TYR A 11 14.34 -4.26 -1.77
C TYR A 11 15.81 -4.55 -1.48
N ASN A 12 16.32 -5.72 -1.87
CA ASN A 12 17.71 -6.11 -1.64
C ASN A 12 18.71 -5.29 -2.47
N GLU A 13 18.32 -4.74 -3.61
CA GLU A 13 19.17 -3.89 -4.43
C GLU A 13 19.37 -2.51 -3.79
N TYR A 14 18.29 -1.89 -3.31
CA TYR A 14 18.30 -0.48 -2.93
C TYR A 14 18.24 -0.21 -1.44
N VAL A 15 17.61 -1.06 -0.61
CA VAL A 15 17.43 -0.81 0.82
C VAL A 15 18.59 -1.40 1.61
N LYS A 16 19.59 -0.55 1.97
CA LYS A 16 20.86 -0.98 2.58
C LYS A 16 21.09 -0.44 3.98
N ARG A 17 20.22 0.41 4.51
CA ARG A 17 20.41 1.02 5.83
C ARG A 17 20.34 0.00 6.95
N GLN A 18 20.89 0.39 8.10
CA GLN A 18 20.85 -0.44 9.31
C GLN A 18 19.39 -0.86 9.64
N GLY A 19 19.20 -2.12 9.99
CA GLY A 19 17.91 -2.70 10.33
C GLY A 19 17.10 -3.20 9.12
N SER A 20 17.59 -3.01 7.88
CA SER A 20 16.87 -3.43 6.68
C SER A 20 16.68 -4.94 6.60
N GLN A 21 17.65 -5.74 7.02
CA GLN A 21 17.54 -7.20 7.02
C GLN A 21 16.56 -7.69 8.08
N GLU A 22 16.64 -7.16 9.30
CA GLU A 22 15.73 -7.50 10.39
C GLU A 22 14.28 -7.12 10.04
N PHE A 23 14.09 -5.99 9.35
CA PHE A 23 12.79 -5.60 8.83
C PHE A 23 12.28 -6.60 7.79
N LEU A 24 13.12 -6.99 6.83
CA LEU A 24 12.73 -7.96 5.80
C LEU A 24 12.38 -9.31 6.40
N ASP A 25 13.17 -9.80 7.37
CA ASP A 25 12.93 -11.05 8.09
C ASP A 25 11.60 -11.02 8.87
N TRP A 26 11.22 -9.86 9.40
CA TRP A 26 9.91 -9.66 10.02
C TRP A 26 8.80 -9.60 8.97
N LEU A 27 8.99 -8.83 7.88
CA LEU A 27 7.99 -8.66 6.81
C LEU A 27 7.62 -10.01 6.17
N LEU A 28 8.61 -10.90 5.96
CA LEU A 28 8.40 -12.24 5.42
C LEU A 28 7.56 -13.15 6.32
N LYS A 29 7.38 -12.82 7.61
CA LYS A 29 6.53 -13.55 8.57
C LYS A 29 5.12 -12.99 8.64
N THR A 30 4.86 -11.85 8.00
CA THR A 30 3.52 -11.24 7.89
C THR A 30 2.79 -11.75 6.66
N ASP A 31 1.53 -11.35 6.52
CA ASP A 31 0.73 -11.61 5.32
C ASP A 31 0.92 -10.56 4.21
N PHE A 32 1.88 -9.65 4.31
CA PHE A 32 2.10 -8.54 3.36
C PHE A 32 2.09 -9.01 1.90
N PHE A 33 2.69 -10.17 1.61
CA PHE A 33 2.82 -10.71 0.25
C PHE A 33 1.53 -11.36 -0.28
N THR A 34 0.56 -11.62 0.59
CA THR A 34 -0.73 -12.25 0.26
C THR A 34 -1.93 -11.38 0.60
N ALA A 35 -1.74 -10.33 1.41
CA ALA A 35 -2.80 -9.42 1.80
C ALA A 35 -3.40 -8.68 0.59
N PRO A 36 -4.70 -8.34 0.62
CA PRO A 36 -5.32 -7.46 -0.37
C PRO A 36 -4.91 -6.00 -0.15
N ALA A 37 -4.97 -5.18 -1.20
CA ALA A 37 -4.76 -3.73 -1.08
C ALA A 37 -5.99 -3.00 -0.50
N SER A 38 -7.18 -3.57 -0.68
CA SER A 38 -8.45 -3.02 -0.17
C SER A 38 -9.47 -4.13 0.09
N THR A 39 -10.60 -3.79 0.73
CA THR A 39 -11.70 -4.75 0.95
C THR A 39 -12.58 -4.95 -0.28
N LYS A 40 -12.62 -3.97 -1.21
CA LYS A 40 -13.61 -4.01 -2.31
C LYS A 40 -13.19 -3.22 -3.56
N TYR A 41 -12.20 -2.33 -3.45
CA TYR A 41 -11.74 -1.48 -4.56
C TYR A 41 -10.56 -2.12 -5.30
N HIS A 42 -9.54 -1.33 -5.67
CA HIS A 42 -8.32 -1.81 -6.29
C HIS A 42 -7.64 -2.90 -5.45
N GLY A 43 -7.10 -3.92 -6.11
CA GLY A 43 -6.33 -4.97 -5.43
C GLY A 43 -7.09 -5.73 -4.33
N ALA A 44 -8.45 -5.82 -4.40
CA ALA A 44 -9.26 -6.62 -3.47
C ALA A 44 -9.14 -8.13 -3.79
N CYS A 45 -7.92 -8.63 -3.82
CA CYS A 45 -7.56 -10.02 -4.12
C CYS A 45 -6.28 -10.41 -3.38
N GLU A 46 -5.99 -11.70 -3.34
CA GLU A 46 -4.75 -12.22 -2.78
C GLU A 46 -3.54 -11.61 -3.51
N GLY A 47 -2.56 -11.11 -2.74
CA GLY A 47 -1.37 -10.44 -3.25
C GLY A 47 -1.61 -9.02 -3.81
N GLY A 48 -2.81 -8.47 -3.63
CA GLY A 48 -3.14 -7.13 -4.11
C GLY A 48 -2.27 -6.04 -3.52
N LEU A 49 -1.93 -6.13 -2.22
CA LEU A 49 -1.05 -5.18 -1.55
C LEU A 49 0.37 -5.18 -2.16
N LEU A 50 0.91 -6.35 -2.41
CA LEU A 50 2.22 -6.50 -3.05
C LEU A 50 2.22 -5.90 -4.47
N LEU A 51 1.22 -6.23 -5.28
CA LEU A 51 1.09 -5.69 -6.64
C LEU A 51 0.98 -4.17 -6.63
N HIS A 52 0.17 -3.63 -5.74
CA HIS A 52 0.01 -2.19 -5.54
C HIS A 52 1.35 -1.51 -5.20
N SER A 53 2.07 -2.04 -4.22
CA SER A 53 3.39 -1.52 -3.82
C SER A 53 4.38 -1.48 -4.99
N LEU A 54 4.39 -2.51 -5.84
CA LEU A 54 5.23 -2.56 -7.03
C LEU A 54 4.79 -1.54 -8.10
N ASN A 55 3.49 -1.37 -8.33
CA ASN A 55 2.96 -0.39 -9.27
C ASN A 55 3.29 1.04 -8.84
N VAL A 56 3.16 1.33 -7.53
CA VAL A 56 3.56 2.62 -6.96
C VAL A 56 5.06 2.85 -7.14
N TYR A 57 5.90 1.83 -6.89
CA TYR A 57 7.35 1.94 -7.09
C TYR A 57 7.71 2.22 -8.57
N LYS A 58 7.15 1.46 -9.51
CA LYS A 58 7.37 1.67 -10.95
C LYS A 58 6.97 3.09 -11.36
N THR A 59 5.79 3.52 -10.95
CA THR A 59 5.28 4.86 -11.28
C THR A 59 6.14 5.96 -10.68
N LEU A 60 6.51 5.83 -9.40
CA LEU A 60 7.34 6.81 -8.69
C LEU A 60 8.71 6.95 -9.35
N ARG A 61 9.35 5.82 -9.64
CA ARG A 61 10.67 5.80 -10.25
C ARG A 61 10.66 6.30 -11.70
N GLU A 62 9.75 5.79 -12.52
CA GLU A 62 9.70 6.15 -13.96
C GLU A 62 9.34 7.61 -14.22
N ARG A 63 8.48 8.19 -13.38
CA ARG A 63 7.96 9.55 -13.60
C ARG A 63 8.73 10.64 -12.88
N TYR A 64 9.34 10.33 -11.75
CA TYR A 64 9.82 11.36 -10.83
C TYR A 64 11.27 11.20 -10.38
N PHE A 65 11.94 10.10 -10.72
CA PHE A 65 13.34 9.91 -10.32
C PHE A 65 14.27 10.78 -11.17
N GLU A 66 15.07 11.59 -10.49
CA GLU A 66 16.10 12.42 -11.10
C GLU A 66 17.47 11.99 -10.56
N GLU A 67 18.32 11.45 -11.45
CA GLU A 67 19.66 11.01 -11.08
C GLU A 67 20.50 12.17 -10.50
N GLY A 68 21.21 11.91 -9.42
CA GLY A 68 22.01 12.90 -8.69
C GLY A 68 21.21 13.82 -7.76
N LYS A 69 19.88 13.77 -7.78
CA LYS A 69 19.00 14.52 -6.86
C LYS A 69 18.22 13.61 -5.92
N ASP A 70 17.65 12.55 -6.45
CA ASP A 70 16.83 11.62 -5.70
C ASP A 70 17.64 10.40 -5.22
N SER A 71 17.17 9.75 -4.18
CA SER A 71 17.76 8.54 -3.60
C SER A 71 16.95 7.33 -4.00
N GLU A 72 17.54 6.35 -4.71
CA GLU A 72 16.92 5.06 -5.04
C GLU A 72 16.41 4.35 -3.76
N GLU A 73 17.22 4.39 -2.68
CA GLU A 73 16.80 3.81 -1.40
C GLU A 73 15.54 4.48 -0.84
N SER A 74 15.46 5.82 -0.88
CA SER A 74 14.29 6.54 -0.39
C SER A 74 13.05 6.25 -1.24
N PHE A 75 13.20 6.14 -2.54
CA PHE A 75 12.14 5.79 -3.48
C PHE A 75 11.64 4.36 -3.22
N ALA A 76 12.56 3.39 -3.07
CA ALA A 76 12.21 2.01 -2.78
C ALA A 76 11.47 1.89 -1.43
N ILE A 77 11.97 2.50 -0.36
CA ILE A 77 11.34 2.47 0.95
C ILE A 77 9.95 3.09 0.90
N CYS A 78 9.83 4.30 0.35
CA CYS A 78 8.55 5.00 0.33
C CYS A 78 7.52 4.24 -0.50
N ALA A 79 7.85 3.81 -1.70
CA ALA A 79 6.87 3.17 -2.57
C ALA A 79 6.52 1.74 -2.14
N LEU A 80 7.52 0.93 -1.77
CA LEU A 80 7.26 -0.46 -1.40
C LEU A 80 6.55 -0.59 -0.04
N LEU A 81 6.70 0.40 0.86
CA LEU A 81 6.29 0.26 2.25
C LEU A 81 5.26 1.31 2.71
N HIS A 82 4.76 2.21 1.82
CA HIS A 82 3.80 3.25 2.22
C HIS A 82 2.55 2.67 2.88
N ASP A 83 2.08 1.55 2.37
CA ASP A 83 0.87 0.84 2.79
C ASP A 83 1.14 -0.35 3.73
N LEU A 84 2.29 -0.36 4.41
CA LEU A 84 2.65 -1.42 5.36
C LEU A 84 1.62 -1.62 6.47
N CYS A 85 0.86 -0.58 6.81
CA CYS A 85 -0.26 -0.63 7.74
C CYS A 85 -1.33 -1.66 7.39
N LYS A 86 -1.39 -2.09 6.11
CA LYS A 86 -2.33 -3.09 5.61
C LYS A 86 -1.87 -4.54 5.85
N ALA A 87 -0.62 -4.77 6.27
CA ALA A 87 -0.18 -6.08 6.72
C ALA A 87 -0.85 -6.46 8.04
N GLN A 88 -1.38 -7.69 8.13
CA GLN A 88 -2.12 -8.21 9.29
C GLN A 88 -3.33 -7.33 9.67
N PHE A 89 -4.00 -6.78 8.66
CA PHE A 89 -5.09 -5.83 8.80
C PHE A 89 -6.43 -6.39 8.32
N TYR A 90 -6.39 -7.36 7.41
CA TYR A 90 -7.60 -7.93 6.81
C TYR A 90 -7.85 -9.36 7.28
N LYS A 91 -9.14 -9.71 7.30
CA LYS A 91 -9.63 -11.06 7.56
C LYS A 91 -10.59 -11.48 6.46
N VAL A 92 -10.52 -12.74 6.08
CA VAL A 92 -11.51 -13.34 5.18
C VAL A 92 -12.73 -13.70 5.98
N SER A 93 -13.89 -13.20 5.56
CA SER A 93 -15.22 -13.53 6.08
C SER A 93 -16.11 -14.05 4.95
N THR A 94 -17.32 -14.50 5.25
CA THR A 94 -18.28 -14.94 4.24
C THR A 94 -19.59 -14.15 4.36
N ARG A 95 -20.21 -13.88 3.19
CA ARG A 95 -21.54 -13.29 3.11
C ARG A 95 -22.43 -14.09 2.16
N ASN A 96 -23.74 -14.05 2.40
CA ASN A 96 -24.68 -14.62 1.47
C ASN A 96 -24.95 -13.62 0.33
N VAL A 97 -24.83 -14.08 -0.90
CA VAL A 97 -25.12 -13.32 -2.12
C VAL A 97 -26.09 -14.14 -2.95
N LYS A 98 -27.13 -13.50 -3.49
CA LYS A 98 -28.07 -14.16 -4.39
C LYS A 98 -27.42 -14.26 -5.78
N ASN A 99 -27.35 -15.46 -6.32
CA ASN A 99 -26.88 -15.70 -7.67
C ASN A 99 -28.00 -15.28 -8.66
N ASP A 100 -27.73 -14.28 -9.50
CA ASP A 100 -28.70 -13.69 -10.41
C ASP A 100 -29.11 -14.66 -11.52
N VAL A 101 -28.32 -15.69 -11.81
CA VAL A 101 -28.64 -16.71 -12.84
C VAL A 101 -29.47 -17.82 -12.27
N THR A 102 -29.11 -18.34 -11.08
CA THR A 102 -29.79 -19.50 -10.47
C THR A 102 -30.90 -19.11 -9.49
N GLY A 103 -30.89 -17.85 -9.02
CA GLY A 103 -31.80 -17.35 -7.97
C GLY A 103 -31.49 -17.89 -6.58
N GLN A 104 -30.46 -18.70 -6.40
CA GLN A 104 -30.08 -19.32 -5.14
C GLN A 104 -29.14 -18.43 -4.34
N TRP A 105 -29.11 -18.58 -3.00
CA TRP A 105 -28.21 -17.93 -2.11
C TRP A 105 -26.91 -18.73 -1.99
N GLU A 106 -25.78 -18.07 -2.26
CA GLU A 106 -24.45 -18.65 -2.19
C GLU A 106 -23.61 -17.93 -1.14
N LYS A 107 -22.76 -18.68 -0.41
CA LYS A 107 -21.77 -18.08 0.48
C LYS A 107 -20.53 -17.70 -0.32
N VAL A 108 -20.22 -16.40 -0.37
CA VAL A 108 -19.04 -15.90 -1.05
C VAL A 108 -18.05 -15.29 -0.04
N PRO A 109 -16.75 -15.54 -0.20
CA PRO A 109 -15.73 -14.92 0.63
C PRO A 109 -15.61 -13.43 0.31
N TYR A 110 -15.26 -12.63 1.31
CA TYR A 110 -14.93 -11.22 1.16
C TYR A 110 -13.97 -10.80 2.27
N TYR A 111 -13.22 -9.71 2.04
CA TYR A 111 -12.31 -9.16 3.04
C TYR A 111 -13.03 -8.20 3.96
N THR A 112 -12.76 -8.32 5.26
CA THR A 112 -13.16 -7.38 6.31
C THR A 112 -11.94 -6.80 6.99
N VAL A 113 -12.09 -5.64 7.62
CA VAL A 113 -11.03 -5.05 8.45
C VAL A 113 -11.09 -5.66 9.85
N GLU A 114 -9.94 -6.10 10.35
CA GLU A 114 -9.73 -6.52 11.75
C GLU A 114 -8.40 -5.91 12.23
N ASP A 115 -8.44 -4.61 12.56
CA ASP A 115 -7.23 -3.87 12.95
C ASP A 115 -6.96 -4.00 14.46
N ALA A 116 -5.97 -4.82 14.83
CA ALA A 116 -5.51 -4.95 16.21
C ALA A 116 -4.65 -3.76 16.69
N PHE A 117 -4.25 -2.86 15.78
CA PHE A 117 -3.41 -1.70 16.08
C PHE A 117 -3.90 -0.44 15.34
N PRO A 118 -5.00 0.19 15.80
CA PRO A 118 -5.62 1.36 15.16
C PRO A 118 -4.82 2.65 15.44
N TYR A 119 -3.72 2.84 14.72
CA TYR A 119 -2.78 3.94 14.93
C TYR A 119 -2.87 5.05 13.85
N GLY A 120 -3.83 4.93 12.93
CA GLY A 120 -3.91 5.75 11.72
C GLY A 120 -3.24 5.07 10.52
N HIS A 121 -3.55 5.54 9.31
CA HIS A 121 -3.11 4.82 8.11
C HIS A 121 -1.61 5.02 7.83
N GLY A 122 -1.20 6.23 7.49
CA GLY A 122 0.20 6.54 7.22
C GLY A 122 1.07 6.49 8.48
N GLU A 123 0.55 6.90 9.63
CA GLU A 123 1.23 6.83 10.93
C GLU A 123 1.64 5.40 11.29
N LYS A 124 0.74 4.44 11.08
CA LYS A 124 1.01 3.02 11.36
C LYS A 124 2.13 2.48 10.49
N SER A 125 2.14 2.83 9.18
CA SER A 125 3.23 2.44 8.28
C SER A 125 4.57 3.01 8.75
N VAL A 126 4.65 4.31 9.04
CA VAL A 126 5.86 4.96 9.59
C VAL A 126 6.31 4.28 10.88
N PHE A 127 5.39 4.08 11.83
CA PHE A 127 5.71 3.44 13.11
C PHE A 127 6.27 2.02 12.94
N LEU A 128 5.67 1.22 12.07
CA LEU A 128 6.11 -0.17 11.84
C LEU A 128 7.50 -0.22 11.21
N ILE A 129 7.82 0.69 10.27
CA ILE A 129 9.16 0.79 9.66
C ILE A 129 10.20 1.26 10.69
N GLU A 130 9.88 2.30 11.46
CA GLU A 130 10.77 2.90 12.46
C GLU A 130 11.17 1.92 13.60
N ARG A 131 10.45 0.84 13.78
CA ARG A 131 10.84 -0.23 14.74
C ARG A 131 12.12 -0.95 14.32
N PHE A 132 12.50 -0.86 13.07
CA PHE A 132 13.65 -1.56 12.48
C PHE A 132 14.63 -0.63 11.78
N MET A 133 14.12 0.24 10.92
CA MET A 133 14.92 1.13 10.09
C MET A 133 14.55 2.59 10.37
N ARG A 134 15.54 3.42 10.62
CA ARG A 134 15.31 4.85 10.80
C ARG A 134 14.97 5.52 9.46
N LEU A 135 13.80 6.16 9.40
CA LEU A 135 13.39 6.94 8.24
C LEU A 135 14.04 8.34 8.25
N LYS A 136 14.35 8.86 7.05
CA LYS A 136 14.59 10.30 6.88
C LYS A 136 13.27 11.05 7.08
N THR A 137 13.32 12.30 7.53
CA THR A 137 12.11 13.11 7.70
C THR A 137 11.27 13.19 6.43
N SER A 138 11.91 13.33 5.26
CA SER A 138 11.22 13.36 3.97
C SER A 138 10.50 12.04 3.64
N GLU A 139 11.06 10.90 4.01
CA GLU A 139 10.45 9.58 3.83
C GLU A 139 9.26 9.40 4.77
N ALA A 140 9.45 9.74 6.06
CA ALA A 140 8.38 9.67 7.04
C ALA A 140 7.19 10.57 6.65
N MET A 141 7.46 11.81 6.17
CA MET A 141 6.42 12.71 5.70
C MET A 141 5.74 12.20 4.43
N ALA A 142 6.51 11.62 3.49
CA ALA A 142 5.93 11.02 2.29
C ALA A 142 4.98 9.87 2.64
N ILE A 143 5.42 8.92 3.46
CA ILE A 143 4.61 7.78 3.89
C ILE A 143 3.42 8.25 4.73
N ARG A 144 3.63 9.19 5.68
CA ARG A 144 2.54 9.69 6.53
C ARG A 144 1.41 10.32 5.73
N TRP A 145 1.73 11.08 4.69
CA TRP A 145 0.76 11.90 3.97
C TRP A 145 0.42 11.39 2.57
N HIS A 146 0.79 10.12 2.23
CA HIS A 146 0.53 9.56 0.90
C HIS A 146 -0.97 9.50 0.55
N MET A 147 -1.85 9.36 1.54
CA MET A 147 -3.30 9.38 1.33
C MET A 147 -3.85 10.75 0.91
N GLY A 148 -3.10 11.84 1.10
CA GLY A 148 -3.51 13.18 0.71
C GLY A 148 -4.89 13.57 1.26
N GLY A 149 -5.80 14.00 0.40
CA GLY A 149 -7.17 14.37 0.76
C GLY A 149 -8.05 13.22 1.28
N PHE A 150 -7.61 11.98 1.13
CA PHE A 150 -8.33 10.80 1.68
C PHE A 150 -7.95 10.48 3.13
N ASP A 151 -6.93 11.16 3.67
CA ASP A 151 -6.48 10.99 5.06
C ASP A 151 -7.51 11.52 6.06
N ASP A 152 -7.75 10.78 7.14
CA ASP A 152 -8.77 11.13 8.13
C ASP A 152 -8.46 12.45 8.88
N ALA A 153 -7.18 12.76 9.13
CA ALA A 153 -6.80 14.02 9.73
C ALA A 153 -7.13 15.20 8.79
N VAL A 154 -6.93 15.03 7.47
CA VAL A 154 -7.28 16.05 6.47
C VAL A 154 -8.79 16.22 6.39
N ARG A 155 -9.55 15.14 6.37
CA ARG A 155 -11.02 15.16 6.43
C ARG A 155 -11.54 15.78 7.74
N GLY A 156 -10.79 15.62 8.82
CA GLY A 156 -11.03 16.28 10.12
C GLY A 156 -10.63 17.76 10.16
N GLY A 157 -10.14 18.33 9.05
CA GLY A 157 -9.80 19.75 8.94
C GLY A 157 -8.32 20.09 9.19
N SER A 158 -7.42 19.10 9.25
CA SER A 158 -5.98 19.38 9.37
C SER A 158 -5.39 19.90 8.07
N PHE A 159 -4.64 21.00 8.15
CA PHE A 159 -3.87 21.56 7.02
C PHE A 159 -2.42 21.06 6.94
N ALA A 160 -2.00 20.16 7.85
CA ALA A 160 -0.62 19.70 7.92
C ALA A 160 -0.14 18.99 6.64
N VAL A 161 -1.05 18.39 5.86
CA VAL A 161 -0.73 17.82 4.55
C VAL A 161 -0.19 18.87 3.58
N SER A 162 -0.77 20.07 3.56
CA SER A 162 -0.31 21.17 2.70
C SER A 162 1.10 21.63 3.08
N ASP A 163 1.39 21.71 4.39
CA ASP A 163 2.72 22.05 4.89
C ASP A 163 3.73 20.94 4.54
N ALA A 164 3.35 19.66 4.65
CA ALA A 164 4.19 18.54 4.27
C ALA A 164 4.50 18.57 2.77
N TYR A 165 3.51 18.81 1.92
CA TYR A 165 3.69 18.88 0.47
C TYR A 165 4.57 20.05 0.04
N ASN A 166 4.43 21.21 0.70
CA ASN A 166 5.28 22.37 0.43
C ASN A 166 6.75 22.13 0.80
N ARG A 167 7.03 21.36 1.85
CA ARG A 167 8.38 21.15 2.38
C ARG A 167 9.06 19.91 1.83
N TYR A 168 8.29 18.88 1.47
CA TYR A 168 8.81 17.55 1.09
C TYR A 168 8.24 17.10 -0.25
N PRO A 169 8.90 17.45 -1.38
CA PRO A 169 8.44 17.06 -2.71
C PRO A 169 8.19 15.55 -2.89
N LEU A 170 8.93 14.70 -2.15
CA LEU A 170 8.74 13.26 -2.17
C LEU A 170 7.32 12.86 -1.71
N ALA A 171 6.70 13.63 -0.80
CA ALA A 171 5.33 13.36 -0.37
C ALA A 171 4.31 13.57 -1.51
N VAL A 172 4.51 14.59 -2.33
CA VAL A 172 3.68 14.83 -3.52
C VAL A 172 3.93 13.76 -4.58
N LYS A 173 5.21 13.44 -4.85
CA LYS A 173 5.60 12.41 -5.83
C LYS A 173 4.96 11.06 -5.47
N LEU A 174 5.03 10.64 -4.18
CA LEU A 174 4.46 9.39 -3.70
C LEU A 174 2.93 9.39 -3.80
N HIS A 175 2.25 10.44 -3.32
CA HIS A 175 0.79 10.57 -3.42
C HIS A 175 0.29 10.48 -4.86
N ALA A 176 0.94 11.20 -5.79
CA ALA A 176 0.58 11.15 -7.20
C ALA A 176 0.80 9.75 -7.80
N SER A 177 1.88 9.06 -7.40
CA SER A 177 2.18 7.70 -7.86
C SER A 177 1.18 6.69 -7.35
N ASP A 178 0.73 6.81 -6.11
CA ASP A 178 -0.33 6.00 -5.51
C ASP A 178 -1.67 6.20 -6.24
N LEU A 179 -2.07 7.44 -6.51
CA LEU A 179 -3.27 7.73 -7.32
C LEU A 179 -3.20 7.11 -8.72
N ILE A 180 -2.04 7.22 -9.39
CA ILE A 180 -1.85 6.63 -10.73
C ILE A 180 -1.95 5.10 -10.67
N ALA A 181 -1.28 4.46 -9.71
CA ALA A 181 -1.35 3.02 -9.51
C ALA A 181 -2.80 2.58 -9.27
N THR A 182 -3.48 3.20 -8.30
CA THR A 182 -4.85 2.88 -7.90
C THR A 182 -5.86 3.06 -9.03
N TYR A 183 -5.85 4.21 -9.70
CA TYR A 183 -6.93 4.59 -10.61
C TYR A 183 -6.64 4.35 -12.09
N LEU A 184 -5.38 4.18 -12.49
CA LEU A 184 -5.02 4.01 -13.89
C LEU A 184 -4.40 2.64 -14.21
N MET A 185 -3.73 1.98 -13.24
CA MET A 185 -3.08 0.70 -13.49
C MET A 185 -3.88 -0.50 -12.95
N GLU A 186 -4.60 -0.32 -11.86
CA GLU A 186 -5.25 -1.41 -11.12
C GLU A 186 -6.76 -1.49 -11.34
N GLN A 187 -7.28 -0.80 -12.33
CA GLN A 187 -8.68 -0.90 -12.70
C GLN A 187 -9.04 -2.34 -13.08
N GLY A 188 -10.10 -2.86 -12.47
CA GLY A 188 -10.56 -4.22 -12.76
C GLY A 188 -9.81 -5.34 -12.03
N THR A 189 -8.81 -5.04 -11.18
CA THR A 189 -8.09 -6.06 -10.38
C THR A 189 -8.87 -6.55 -9.16
N SER A 190 -10.01 -5.95 -8.83
CA SER A 190 -10.89 -6.48 -7.77
C SER A 190 -11.66 -7.69 -8.28
N ASN A 191 -11.74 -8.75 -7.47
CA ASN A 191 -12.59 -9.91 -7.74
C ASN A 191 -14.10 -9.62 -7.52
N VAL A 192 -14.45 -8.36 -7.26
CA VAL A 192 -15.80 -7.94 -6.89
C VAL A 192 -16.27 -6.80 -7.78
N GLU A 193 -17.31 -7.02 -8.57
CA GLU A 193 -18.04 -5.98 -9.28
C GLU A 193 -19.36 -5.69 -8.55
N ASN A 194 -19.63 -4.42 -8.20
CA ASN A 194 -20.86 -3.97 -7.53
C ASN A 194 -21.27 -4.80 -6.30
N GLY A 195 -20.28 -5.37 -5.59
CA GLY A 195 -20.55 -6.24 -4.44
C GLY A 195 -20.76 -7.70 -4.80
N HIS A 196 -20.69 -8.09 -6.06
CA HIS A 196 -20.77 -9.46 -6.56
C HIS A 196 -19.38 -9.94 -7.03
N PRO A 197 -19.05 -11.25 -6.87
CA PRO A 197 -17.85 -11.83 -7.47
C PRO A 197 -17.91 -11.66 -9.00
N LYS A 198 -16.78 -11.29 -9.62
CA LYS A 198 -16.69 -11.32 -11.09
C LYS A 198 -16.88 -12.76 -11.55
N THR A 199 -17.84 -13.00 -12.40
CA THR A 199 -17.92 -14.25 -13.15
C THR A 199 -16.77 -14.32 -14.12
N LYS A 200 -16.00 -15.41 -14.08
CA LYS A 200 -14.94 -15.71 -15.04
C LYS A 200 -15.50 -15.94 -16.43
#